data_26b7914bfaf852cc1813151e2b517f0b
#
_entry.id   26b7914bfaf852cc1813151e2b517f0b
#
_cell.length_a   1.000
_cell.length_b   1.000
_cell.length_c   1.000
_cell.angle_alpha   90.00
_cell.angle_beta   90.00
_cell.angle_gamma   90.00
#
_symmetry.space_group_name_H-M   'P 1'
#
loop_
_entity.id
_entity.type
_entity.pdbx_description
1 polymer ?
#
loop_
_entity_poly.entity_id
_entity_poly.type
_entity_poly.pdbx_seq_one_letter_code
_entity_poly.pdbx_strand_id
1 'polypeptide(L)'
;MRPPHLSPFISVGGFVFVSGQLGFDAAGAVSGDIEHQTRTTLVHMADRLAEAGCGLNDVVKTTVWLREAADFARFNAVYAEVFGSTKPARSTVVAQLLLPDARVEIECVAEIRA
;
A
#
# COMPACT_ATOMS: atom_id res chain seq x y z
N MET A 1 -22.15 2.04 -11.45
CA MET A 1 -20.82 1.67 -11.96
C MET A 1 -20.48 0.25 -11.52
N ARG A 2 -19.97 -0.54 -12.44
CA ARG A 2 -19.52 -1.89 -12.09
C ARG A 2 -18.25 -1.82 -11.25
N PRO A 3 -18.14 -2.59 -10.14
CA PRO A 3 -16.88 -2.62 -9.39
C PRO A 3 -15.75 -3.21 -10.24
N PRO A 4 -14.49 -2.83 -9.97
CA PRO A 4 -13.38 -3.38 -10.73
C PRO A 4 -13.25 -4.89 -10.53
N HIS A 5 -12.79 -5.57 -11.58
CA HIS A 5 -12.64 -7.02 -11.57
C HIS A 5 -11.34 -7.40 -10.86
N LEU A 6 -11.37 -7.42 -9.54
CA LEU A 6 -10.22 -7.81 -8.72
C LEU A 6 -10.69 -8.25 -7.32
N SER A 7 -9.84 -8.99 -6.63
CA SER A 7 -10.01 -9.31 -5.22
C SER A 7 -9.17 -8.33 -4.39
N PRO A 8 -9.64 -7.91 -3.21
CA PRO A 8 -8.83 -7.07 -2.34
C PRO A 8 -7.51 -7.74 -1.93
N PHE A 9 -7.57 -9.06 -1.72
CA PHE A 9 -6.39 -9.88 -1.47
C PHE A 9 -6.69 -11.33 -1.84
N ILE A 10 -5.64 -12.11 -2.02
CA ILE A 10 -5.71 -13.56 -2.23
C ILE A 10 -4.76 -14.23 -1.26
N SER A 11 -5.24 -15.24 -0.53
CA SER A 11 -4.41 -16.08 0.33
C SER A 11 -4.16 -17.41 -0.39
N VAL A 12 -2.90 -17.77 -0.59
CA VAL A 12 -2.54 -19.01 -1.26
C VAL A 12 -1.13 -19.45 -0.81
N GLY A 13 -0.97 -20.73 -0.53
CA GLY A 13 0.35 -21.30 -0.22
C GLY A 13 1.06 -20.68 0.97
N GLY A 14 0.32 -20.18 1.94
CA GLY A 14 0.92 -19.51 3.11
C GLY A 14 1.25 -18.04 2.87
N PHE A 15 0.90 -17.49 1.70
CA PHE A 15 1.14 -16.09 1.37
C PHE A 15 -0.16 -15.34 1.16
N VAL A 16 -0.12 -14.04 1.39
CA VAL A 16 -1.24 -13.13 1.11
C VAL A 16 -0.75 -12.11 0.09
N PHE A 17 -1.46 -12.01 -1.01
CA PHE A 17 -1.19 -11.05 -2.08
C PHE A 17 -2.25 -9.96 -1.98
N VAL A 18 -1.83 -8.75 -1.64
CA VAL A 18 -2.75 -7.61 -1.46
C VAL A 18 -2.72 -6.75 -2.71
N SER A 19 -3.90 -6.50 -3.28
CA SER A 19 -4.03 -5.60 -4.42
C SER A 19 -3.52 -4.20 -4.11
N GLY A 20 -3.20 -3.43 -5.14
CA GLY A 20 -2.72 -2.06 -4.97
C GLY A 20 -3.67 -1.23 -4.13
N GLN A 21 -3.12 -0.59 -3.09
CA GLN A 21 -3.87 0.27 -2.19
C GLN A 21 -3.57 1.72 -2.50
N LEU A 22 -4.58 2.57 -2.35
CA LEU A 22 -4.48 4.01 -2.55
C LEU A 22 -5.00 4.72 -1.31
N GLY A 23 -4.75 6.03 -1.22
CA GLY A 23 -5.11 6.81 -0.06
C GLY A 23 -6.55 7.33 -0.09
N PHE A 24 -7.54 6.46 -0.32
CA PHE A 24 -8.94 6.86 -0.31
C PHE A 24 -9.38 7.32 1.07
N ASP A 25 -10.09 8.45 1.12
CA ASP A 25 -10.74 8.93 2.35
C ASP A 25 -12.13 8.28 2.50
N ALA A 26 -12.84 8.65 3.56
CA ALA A 26 -14.17 8.09 3.86
C ALA A 26 -15.19 8.40 2.77
N ALA A 27 -14.99 9.46 1.99
CA ALA A 27 -15.87 9.82 0.89
C ALA A 27 -15.50 9.11 -0.43
N GLY A 28 -14.44 8.30 -0.42
CA GLY A 28 -13.98 7.59 -1.62
C GLY A 28 -13.13 8.46 -2.55
N ALA A 29 -12.62 9.58 -2.07
CA ALA A 29 -11.76 10.46 -2.83
C ALA A 29 -10.31 10.35 -2.34
N VAL A 30 -9.36 10.69 -3.20
CA VAL A 30 -7.95 10.76 -2.85
C VAL A 30 -7.56 12.23 -2.76
N SER A 31 -7.01 12.63 -1.63
CA SER A 31 -6.63 14.03 -1.41
C SER A 31 -5.45 14.12 -0.44
N GLY A 32 -4.93 15.33 -0.30
CA GLY A 32 -3.82 15.57 0.61
C GLY A 32 -2.46 15.43 -0.05
N ASP A 33 -1.42 15.72 0.72
CA ASP A 33 -0.05 15.62 0.26
C ASP A 33 0.48 14.18 0.27
N ILE A 34 1.72 14.02 -0.14
CA ILE A 34 2.32 12.68 -0.21
C ILE A 34 2.40 12.00 1.17
N GLU A 35 2.66 12.76 2.24
CA GLU A 35 2.74 12.18 3.57
C GLU A 35 1.38 11.65 4.02
N HIS A 36 0.34 12.44 3.82
CA HIS A 36 -1.03 12.05 4.16
C HIS A 36 -1.45 10.81 3.34
N GLN A 37 -1.24 10.84 2.03
CA GLN A 37 -1.64 9.72 1.18
C GLN A 37 -0.86 8.45 1.49
N THR A 38 0.42 8.54 1.80
CA THR A 38 1.22 7.38 2.17
C THR A 38 0.68 6.75 3.45
N ARG A 39 0.40 7.56 4.46
CA ARG A 39 -0.13 7.07 5.74
C ARG A 39 -1.49 6.39 5.55
N THR A 40 -2.39 7.03 4.81
CA THR A 40 -3.72 6.48 4.55
C THR A 40 -3.64 5.19 3.73
N THR A 41 -2.78 5.15 2.71
CA THR A 41 -2.57 3.94 1.91
C THR A 41 -2.10 2.77 2.78
N LEU A 42 -1.17 3.02 3.71
CA LEU A 42 -0.65 1.96 4.58
C LEU A 42 -1.67 1.53 5.63
N VAL A 43 -2.57 2.43 6.08
CA VAL A 43 -3.70 2.04 6.93
C VAL A 43 -4.62 1.08 6.19
N HIS A 44 -4.95 1.37 4.92
CA HIS A 44 -5.78 0.47 4.12
C HIS A 44 -5.09 -0.88 3.89
N MET A 45 -3.79 -0.87 3.66
CA MET A 45 -3.02 -2.11 3.53
C MET A 45 -3.09 -2.94 4.81
N ALA A 46 -2.91 -2.30 5.97
CA ALA A 46 -3.01 -2.99 7.26
C ALA A 46 -4.41 -3.58 7.47
N ASP A 47 -5.47 -2.87 7.03
CA ASP A 47 -6.84 -3.37 7.12
C ASP A 47 -7.03 -4.61 6.24
N ARG A 48 -6.50 -4.61 5.01
CA ARG A 48 -6.60 -5.79 4.13
C ARG A 48 -5.84 -6.98 4.73
N LEU A 49 -4.66 -6.73 5.28
CA LEU A 49 -3.86 -7.79 5.93
C LEU A 49 -4.58 -8.35 7.14
N ALA A 50 -5.23 -7.50 7.95
CA ALA A 50 -6.00 -7.95 9.12
C ALA A 50 -7.14 -8.88 8.71
N GLU A 51 -7.82 -8.58 7.62
CA GLU A 51 -8.88 -9.44 7.07
C GLU A 51 -8.35 -10.82 6.71
N ALA A 52 -7.08 -10.91 6.33
CA ALA A 52 -6.42 -12.16 5.97
C ALA A 52 -5.71 -12.84 7.15
N GLY A 53 -5.78 -12.27 8.35
CA GLY A 53 -5.12 -12.81 9.53
C GLY A 53 -3.66 -12.43 9.69
N CYS A 54 -3.24 -11.35 9.04
CA CYS A 54 -1.84 -10.87 9.06
C CYS A 54 -1.76 -9.44 9.56
N GLY A 55 -0.54 -8.93 9.66
CA GLY A 55 -0.26 -7.54 9.96
C GLY A 55 0.90 -7.03 9.11
N LEU A 56 1.22 -5.76 9.26
CA LEU A 56 2.33 -5.14 8.52
C LEU A 56 3.66 -5.84 8.81
N ASN A 57 3.82 -6.39 10.01
CA ASN A 57 5.05 -7.10 10.37
C ASN A 57 5.22 -8.44 9.65
N ASP A 58 4.19 -8.91 8.92
CA ASP A 58 4.26 -10.12 8.11
C ASP A 58 4.58 -9.84 6.66
N VAL A 59 4.65 -8.57 6.27
CA VAL A 59 4.92 -8.18 4.88
C VAL A 59 6.37 -8.51 4.53
N VAL A 60 6.56 -9.21 3.40
CA VAL A 60 7.88 -9.61 2.90
C VAL A 60 8.30 -8.83 1.67
N LYS A 61 7.33 -8.30 0.91
CA LYS A 61 7.62 -7.54 -0.32
C LYS A 61 6.57 -6.47 -0.52
N THR A 62 7.02 -5.27 -0.89
CA THR A 62 6.14 -4.21 -1.38
C THR A 62 6.60 -3.74 -2.75
N THR A 63 5.65 -3.27 -3.54
CA THR A 63 5.90 -2.51 -4.77
C THR A 63 5.22 -1.17 -4.60
N VAL A 64 5.95 -0.10 -4.85
CA VAL A 64 5.49 1.27 -4.66
C VAL A 64 5.56 2.00 -5.99
N TRP A 65 4.46 2.65 -6.33
CA TRP A 65 4.38 3.56 -7.49
C TRP A 65 4.18 4.97 -6.95
N LEU A 66 5.09 5.89 -7.29
CA LEU A 66 4.97 7.31 -6.97
C LEU A 66 4.70 8.08 -8.25
N ARG A 67 3.83 9.08 -8.17
CA ARG A 67 3.59 9.95 -9.31
C ARG A 67 4.78 10.85 -9.59
N GLU A 68 5.42 11.37 -8.53
CA GLU A 68 6.51 12.33 -8.65
C GLU A 68 7.75 11.84 -7.94
N ALA A 69 8.89 11.83 -8.62
CA ALA A 69 10.17 11.48 -8.01
C ALA A 69 10.52 12.39 -6.83
N ALA A 70 10.09 13.65 -6.88
CA ALA A 70 10.34 14.62 -5.82
C ALA A 70 9.66 14.25 -4.49
N ASP A 71 8.66 13.37 -4.51
CA ASP A 71 7.96 12.94 -3.30
C ASP A 71 8.69 11.83 -2.55
N PHE A 72 9.77 11.28 -3.10
CA PHE A 72 10.39 10.07 -2.57
C PHE A 72 10.85 10.23 -1.12
N ALA A 73 11.54 11.32 -0.78
CA ALA A 73 12.08 11.49 0.58
C ALA A 73 10.97 11.58 1.63
N ARG A 74 9.90 12.33 1.35
CA ARG A 74 8.78 12.47 2.27
C ARG A 74 7.96 11.18 2.38
N PHE A 75 7.75 10.50 1.26
CA PHE A 75 7.15 9.16 1.24
C PHE A 75 7.95 8.21 2.12
N ASN A 76 9.26 8.18 1.93
CA ASN A 76 10.14 7.25 2.61
C ASN A 76 10.12 7.44 4.13
N ALA A 77 10.03 8.68 4.59
CA ALA A 77 9.98 8.99 6.02
C ALA A 77 8.72 8.39 6.67
N VAL A 78 7.57 8.54 6.04
CA VAL A 78 6.31 7.98 6.54
C VAL A 78 6.33 6.46 6.47
N TYR A 79 6.80 5.89 5.36
CA TYR A 79 6.91 4.45 5.16
C TYR A 79 7.77 3.82 6.27
N ALA A 80 8.93 4.41 6.56
CA ALA A 80 9.82 3.92 7.61
C ALA A 80 9.17 4.01 8.99
N GLU A 81 8.45 5.09 9.27
CA GLU A 81 7.74 5.26 10.54
C GLU A 81 6.68 4.17 10.73
N VAL A 82 5.90 3.90 9.70
CA VAL A 82 4.78 2.94 9.78
C VAL A 82 5.28 1.50 9.89
N PHE A 83 6.28 1.12 9.09
CA PHE A 83 6.80 -0.24 9.13
C PHE A 83 7.73 -0.49 10.33
N GLY A 84 8.35 0.55 10.87
CA GLY A 84 9.22 0.41 12.03
C GLY A 84 10.42 -0.50 11.76
N SER A 85 10.57 -1.55 12.57
CA SER A 85 11.68 -2.49 12.42
C SER A 85 11.46 -3.53 11.31
N THR A 86 10.25 -3.65 10.79
CA THR A 86 9.96 -4.52 9.65
C THR A 86 10.46 -3.87 8.38
N LYS A 87 11.31 -4.56 7.63
CA LYS A 87 11.93 -4.01 6.42
C LYS A 87 11.69 -4.95 5.24
N PRO A 88 10.51 -4.91 4.62
CA PRO A 88 10.24 -5.75 3.46
C PRO A 88 11.18 -5.43 2.30
N ALA A 89 11.42 -6.40 1.44
CA ALA A 89 12.02 -6.10 0.14
C ALA A 89 11.09 -5.14 -0.59
N ARG A 90 11.65 -4.18 -1.33
CA ARG A 90 10.84 -3.13 -1.95
C ARG A 90 11.38 -2.74 -3.32
N SER A 91 10.46 -2.51 -4.26
CA SER A 91 10.75 -1.79 -5.50
C SER A 91 9.93 -0.52 -5.49
N THR A 92 10.55 0.60 -5.87
CA THR A 92 9.89 1.89 -5.93
C THR A 92 10.14 2.50 -7.31
N VAL A 93 9.06 2.84 -8.01
CA VAL A 93 9.15 3.40 -9.36
C VAL A 93 8.27 4.63 -9.48
N VAL A 94 8.56 5.47 -10.45
CA VAL A 94 7.70 6.60 -10.83
C VAL A 94 6.81 6.14 -11.96
N ALA A 95 5.51 6.43 -11.85
CA ALA A 95 4.54 6.07 -12.87
C ALA A 95 3.37 7.04 -12.88
N GLN A 96 2.71 7.15 -14.02
CA GLN A 96 1.43 7.83 -14.09
C GLN A 96 0.39 6.92 -13.44
N LEU A 97 -0.27 7.39 -12.39
CA LEU A 97 -1.29 6.62 -11.70
C LEU A 97 -2.65 6.83 -12.37
N LEU A 98 -3.54 5.84 -12.23
CA LEU A 98 -4.85 5.89 -12.89
C LEU A 98 -5.73 7.01 -12.35
N LEU A 99 -5.65 7.30 -11.05
CA LEU A 99 -6.44 8.36 -10.43
C LEU A 99 -5.66 9.66 -10.46
N PRO A 100 -6.25 10.76 -10.99
CA PRO A 100 -5.51 12.02 -11.19
C PRO A 100 -4.92 12.61 -9.91
N ASP A 101 -5.60 12.43 -8.78
CA ASP A 101 -5.16 13.01 -7.51
C ASP A 101 -4.28 12.08 -6.69
N ALA A 102 -4.06 10.84 -7.15
CA ALA A 102 -3.24 9.88 -6.42
C ALA A 102 -1.76 10.20 -6.62
N ARG A 103 -1.01 10.25 -5.52
CA ARG A 103 0.43 10.48 -5.52
C ARG A 103 1.21 9.21 -5.23
N VAL A 104 0.55 8.17 -4.70
CA VAL A 104 1.19 6.91 -4.34
C VAL A 104 0.19 5.77 -4.44
N GLU A 105 0.70 4.62 -4.84
CA GLU A 105 -0.01 3.34 -4.78
C GLU A 105 0.95 2.29 -4.27
N ILE A 106 0.49 1.36 -3.42
CA ILE A 106 1.35 0.33 -2.84
C ILE A 106 0.61 -1.00 -2.86
N GLU A 107 1.29 -2.05 -3.33
CA GLU A 107 0.82 -3.43 -3.17
C GLU A 107 1.80 -4.18 -2.27
N CYS A 108 1.40 -5.32 -1.73
CA CYS A 108 2.32 -6.11 -0.93
C CYS A 108 2.06 -7.61 -1.03
N VAL A 109 3.06 -8.37 -0.61
CA VAL A 109 2.97 -9.80 -0.33
C VAL A 109 3.36 -9.99 1.12
N ALA A 110 2.55 -10.72 1.87
CA ALA A 110 2.84 -11.08 3.26
C ALA A 110 2.89 -12.60 3.41
N GLU A 111 3.59 -13.07 4.42
CA GLU A 111 3.66 -14.50 4.76
C GLU A 111 2.86 -14.72 6.03
N ILE A 112 1.92 -15.67 5.98
CA ILE A 112 1.16 -16.06 7.16
C ILE A 112 2.07 -16.89 8.06
N ARG A 113 2.29 -16.38 9.27
CA ARG A 113 3.14 -17.03 10.26
C ARG A 113 2.28 -17.67 11.33
N ALA A 114 2.59 -18.92 11.64
CA ALA A 114 1.89 -19.68 12.67
C ALA A 114 2.27 -19.17 14.06
#